data_42581a56e57b7cdc985e64c738ae4013
#
_entry.id   42581a56e57b7cdc985e64c738ae4013
#
_cell.length_a   1.000
_cell.length_b   1.000
_cell.length_c   1.000
_cell.angle_alpha   90.00
_cell.angle_beta   90.00
_cell.angle_gamma   90.00
#
_symmetry.space_group_name_H-M   'P 1'
#
loop_
_entity.id
_entity.type
_entity.pdbx_description
1 polymer ?
#
loop_
_entity_poly.entity_id
_entity_poly.type
_entity_poly.pdbx_seq_one_letter_code
_entity_poly.pdbx_strand_id
1 'polypeptide(L)'
;MKKTILFLLALLMTFVLLPAAYAETTTTVLMYMCGTDLQSACVEDMYEMCTGNYSDQITVAVQAGGATEWDDSDLTPNALNRFTIADGGFYDLEVLDWASMGEQQTLVDFLKWGVSNHPADRYMLVLWNHGGGAASGVCFDETADYDS
;
A
#
# COMPACT_ATOMS: atom_id res chain seq x y z
N MET A 1 -57.46 -16.63 13.18
CA MET A 1 -56.77 -15.42 13.70
C MET A 1 -55.60 -15.75 14.67
N LYS A 2 -55.76 -16.52 15.74
CA LYS A 2 -54.65 -16.78 16.71
C LYS A 2 -53.45 -17.54 16.09
N LYS A 3 -53.67 -18.48 15.13
CA LYS A 3 -52.60 -19.24 14.47
C LYS A 3 -51.77 -18.35 13.47
N THR A 4 -52.42 -17.41 12.81
CA THR A 4 -51.79 -16.48 11.87
C THR A 4 -50.92 -15.45 12.60
N ILE A 5 -51.34 -15.01 13.79
CA ILE A 5 -50.56 -14.08 14.62
C ILE A 5 -49.31 -14.77 15.18
N LEU A 6 -49.40 -16.05 15.55
CA LEU A 6 -48.27 -16.84 16.06
C LEU A 6 -47.22 -17.07 14.98
N PHE A 7 -47.65 -17.29 13.71
CA PHE A 7 -46.72 -17.43 12.58
C PHE A 7 -46.00 -16.13 12.22
N LEU A 8 -46.69 -14.98 12.29
CA LEU A 8 -46.08 -13.65 12.09
C LEU A 8 -45.10 -13.30 13.19
N LEU A 9 -45.37 -13.65 14.46
CA LEU A 9 -44.44 -13.45 15.57
C LEU A 9 -43.18 -14.33 15.45
N ALA A 10 -43.32 -15.58 15.01
CA ALA A 10 -42.20 -16.49 14.77
C ALA A 10 -41.34 -16.00 13.60
N LEU A 11 -41.93 -15.46 12.53
CA LEU A 11 -41.20 -14.89 11.38
C LEU A 11 -40.46 -13.58 11.77
N LEU A 12 -41.06 -12.78 12.66
CA LEU A 12 -40.42 -11.55 13.19
C LEU A 12 -39.23 -11.86 14.11
N MET A 13 -39.31 -12.94 14.90
CA MET A 13 -38.23 -13.39 15.77
C MET A 13 -37.04 -13.98 15.01
N THR A 14 -37.28 -14.62 13.85
CA THR A 14 -36.18 -15.16 13.04
C THR A 14 -35.38 -14.03 12.34
N PHE A 15 -35.97 -12.85 12.13
CA PHE A 15 -35.28 -11.72 11.54
C PHE A 15 -34.35 -10.99 12.54
N VAL A 16 -34.61 -11.13 13.86
CA VAL A 16 -33.79 -10.48 14.93
C VAL A 16 -32.55 -11.32 15.28
N LEU A 17 -32.47 -12.57 14.84
CA LEU A 17 -31.37 -13.51 15.15
C LEU A 17 -30.35 -13.69 14.00
N LEU A 18 -30.46 -12.90 12.92
CA LEU A 18 -29.35 -12.85 11.97
C LEU A 18 -28.16 -12.18 12.68
N PRO A 19 -27.05 -12.89 12.90
CA PRO A 19 -25.86 -12.22 13.39
C PRO A 19 -25.56 -11.07 12.43
N ALA A 20 -25.42 -9.86 12.95
CA ALA A 20 -24.85 -8.79 12.15
C ALA A 20 -23.50 -9.31 11.66
N ALA A 21 -23.38 -9.59 10.38
CA ALA A 21 -22.09 -9.89 9.78
C ALA A 21 -21.25 -8.61 10.01
N TYR A 22 -20.36 -8.65 10.99
CA TYR A 22 -19.38 -7.60 11.13
C TYR A 22 -18.55 -7.65 9.84
N ALA A 23 -18.69 -6.63 9.01
CA ALA A 23 -17.79 -6.45 7.89
C ALA A 23 -16.37 -6.36 8.48
N GLU A 24 -15.49 -7.26 8.05
CA GLU A 24 -14.10 -7.22 8.46
C GLU A 24 -13.48 -5.91 7.96
N THR A 25 -12.74 -5.23 8.83
CA THR A 25 -12.12 -3.95 8.51
C THR A 25 -10.96 -4.17 7.56
N THR A 26 -10.99 -3.52 6.40
CA THR A 26 -9.90 -3.57 5.43
C THR A 26 -8.86 -2.50 5.70
N THR A 27 -7.60 -2.79 5.36
CA THR A 27 -6.47 -1.86 5.51
C THR A 27 -5.61 -1.87 4.27
N THR A 28 -5.33 -0.70 3.71
CA THR A 28 -4.30 -0.54 2.68
C THR A 28 -3.04 0.07 3.30
N VAL A 29 -1.93 -0.64 3.18
CA VAL A 29 -0.59 -0.18 3.55
C VAL A 29 0.04 0.44 2.32
N LEU A 30 0.33 1.74 2.39
CA LEU A 30 0.97 2.52 1.34
C LEU A 30 2.47 2.63 1.68
N MET A 31 3.30 1.89 0.94
CA MET A 31 4.76 1.84 1.11
C MET A 31 5.42 2.79 0.10
N TYR A 32 6.02 3.88 0.59
CA TYR A 32 6.77 4.84 -0.20
C TYR A 32 8.26 4.59 -0.02
N MET A 33 8.88 3.87 -0.96
CA MET A 33 10.23 3.32 -0.84
C MET A 33 11.21 4.09 -1.73
N CYS A 34 11.95 5.01 -1.11
CA CYS A 34 12.98 5.81 -1.77
C CYS A 34 14.31 5.03 -1.73
N GLY A 35 14.63 4.32 -2.81
CA GLY A 35 15.74 3.35 -2.87
C GLY A 35 17.12 4.00 -2.80
N THR A 36 17.38 5.00 -3.65
CA THR A 36 18.67 5.72 -3.73
C THR A 36 19.89 4.81 -3.56
N ASP A 37 20.76 5.10 -2.61
CA ASP A 37 21.92 4.29 -2.22
C ASP A 37 21.55 3.05 -1.38
N LEU A 38 20.27 2.94 -0.96
CA LEU A 38 19.73 1.79 -0.22
C LEU A 38 18.98 0.79 -1.12
N GLN A 39 19.14 0.85 -2.45
CA GLN A 39 18.36 0.04 -3.37
C GLN A 39 18.42 -1.47 -3.06
N SER A 40 19.58 -2.01 -2.67
CA SER A 40 19.72 -3.44 -2.31
C SER A 40 18.88 -3.78 -1.08
N ALA A 41 18.93 -2.98 -0.03
CA ALA A 41 18.11 -3.16 1.17
C ALA A 41 16.62 -2.98 0.88
N CYS A 42 16.28 -2.05 -0.02
CA CYS A 42 14.91 -1.81 -0.47
C CYS A 42 14.33 -3.06 -1.16
N VAL A 43 15.11 -3.70 -2.05
CA VAL A 43 14.72 -4.94 -2.72
C VAL A 43 14.60 -6.09 -1.71
N GLU A 44 15.54 -6.23 -0.76
CA GLU A 44 15.48 -7.25 0.28
C GLU A 44 14.21 -7.12 1.12
N ASP A 45 13.88 -5.91 1.61
CA ASP A 45 12.66 -5.64 2.37
C ASP A 45 11.39 -5.94 1.56
N MET A 46 11.38 -5.63 0.24
CA MET A 46 10.27 -5.97 -0.64
C MET A 46 10.07 -7.48 -0.77
N TYR A 47 11.16 -8.25 -0.89
CA TYR A 47 11.08 -9.72 -0.89
C TYR A 47 10.65 -10.29 0.46
N GLU A 48 11.09 -9.71 1.57
CA GLU A 48 10.60 -10.10 2.90
C GLU A 48 9.08 -9.88 3.00
N MET A 49 8.57 -8.75 2.49
CA MET A 49 7.13 -8.52 2.40
C MET A 49 6.42 -9.59 1.56
N CYS A 50 7.01 -10.09 0.47
CA CYS A 50 6.40 -11.16 -0.35
C CYS A 50 6.25 -12.48 0.40
N THR A 51 6.96 -12.70 1.50
CA THR A 51 6.86 -13.89 2.35
C THR A 51 5.90 -13.69 3.53
N GLY A 52 5.30 -12.52 3.65
CA GLY A 52 4.35 -12.18 4.71
C GLY A 52 3.08 -13.04 4.67
N ASN A 53 2.45 -13.19 5.83
CA ASN A 53 1.15 -13.85 5.91
C ASN A 53 0.04 -12.83 5.68
N TYR A 54 -0.39 -12.69 4.43
CA TYR A 54 -1.44 -11.76 4.03
C TYR A 54 -2.83 -12.35 4.26
N SER A 55 -3.75 -11.50 4.70
CA SER A 55 -5.18 -11.81 4.72
C SER A 55 -5.89 -10.97 3.66
N ASP A 56 -7.09 -11.40 3.27
CA ASP A 56 -7.94 -10.66 2.31
C ASP A 56 -8.31 -9.24 2.78
N GLN A 57 -8.02 -8.92 4.04
CA GLN A 57 -8.26 -7.59 4.62
C GLN A 57 -7.07 -6.63 4.47
N ILE A 58 -5.91 -7.10 4.00
CA ILE A 58 -4.69 -6.29 3.90
C ILE A 58 -4.24 -6.22 2.44
N THR A 59 -4.10 -5.00 1.93
CA THR A 59 -3.45 -4.71 0.65
C THR A 59 -2.17 -3.93 0.92
N VAL A 60 -1.06 -4.34 0.32
CA VAL A 60 0.20 -3.59 0.34
C VAL A 60 0.42 -3.00 -1.04
N ALA A 61 0.34 -1.68 -1.14
CA ALA A 61 0.56 -0.92 -2.35
C ALA A 61 1.87 -0.14 -2.23
N VAL A 62 2.75 -0.29 -3.20
CA VAL A 62 4.13 0.20 -3.17
C VAL A 62 4.35 1.22 -4.27
N GLN A 63 5.11 2.26 -3.98
CA GLN A 63 5.87 3.03 -4.97
C GLN A 63 7.35 2.95 -4.60
N ALA A 64 8.16 2.41 -5.50
CA ALA A 64 9.61 2.37 -5.40
C ALA A 64 10.24 3.28 -6.47
N GLY A 65 11.23 4.08 -6.08
CA GLY A 65 11.93 5.01 -6.98
C GLY A 65 13.21 5.54 -6.37
N GLY A 66 13.82 6.54 -7.04
CA GLY A 66 15.04 7.19 -6.57
C GLY A 66 16.31 6.36 -6.77
N ALA A 67 16.27 5.22 -7.45
CA ALA A 67 17.43 4.39 -7.71
C ALA A 67 17.84 4.41 -9.19
N THR A 68 19.15 4.44 -9.43
CA THR A 68 19.74 4.35 -10.78
C THR A 68 19.99 2.92 -11.23
N GLU A 69 19.90 1.98 -10.31
CA GLU A 69 19.95 0.53 -10.53
C GLU A 69 19.11 -0.18 -9.46
N TRP A 70 18.70 -1.40 -9.74
CA TRP A 70 17.98 -2.26 -8.81
C TRP A 70 18.59 -3.66 -8.83
N ASP A 71 18.67 -4.31 -7.68
CA ASP A 71 19.07 -5.72 -7.57
C ASP A 71 17.92 -6.68 -7.99
N ASP A 72 16.86 -6.13 -8.55
CA ASP A 72 15.71 -6.84 -9.09
C ASP A 72 15.47 -6.46 -10.54
N SER A 73 15.30 -7.45 -11.42
CA SER A 73 15.12 -7.24 -12.86
C SER A 73 13.72 -6.74 -13.26
N ASP A 74 12.74 -6.87 -12.37
CA ASP A 74 11.36 -6.44 -12.64
C ASP A 74 11.21 -4.93 -12.40
N LEU A 75 12.10 -4.34 -11.59
CA LEU A 75 12.09 -2.91 -11.31
C LEU A 75 12.88 -2.12 -12.37
N THR A 76 12.28 -1.05 -12.85
CA THR A 76 12.91 -0.16 -13.83
C THR A 76 13.71 0.94 -13.13
N PRO A 77 15.04 1.05 -13.38
CA PRO A 77 15.84 2.14 -12.85
C PRO A 77 15.48 3.49 -13.47
N ASN A 78 15.79 4.58 -12.76
CA ASN A 78 15.48 5.95 -13.20
C ASN A 78 14.00 6.14 -13.56
N ALA A 79 13.11 5.50 -12.82
CA ALA A 79 11.66 5.53 -13.00
C ALA A 79 10.96 5.39 -11.65
N LEU A 80 9.66 5.67 -11.61
CA LEU A 80 8.81 5.27 -10.50
C LEU A 80 8.14 3.94 -10.84
N ASN A 81 8.23 2.99 -9.92
CA ASN A 81 7.61 1.67 -10.05
C ASN A 81 6.46 1.57 -9.05
N ARG A 82 5.24 1.36 -9.52
CA ARG A 82 4.05 1.13 -8.68
C ARG A 82 3.55 -0.29 -8.84
N PHE A 83 3.24 -0.93 -7.73
CA PHE A 83 2.78 -2.33 -7.72
C PHE A 83 2.11 -2.67 -6.40
N THR A 84 1.53 -3.85 -6.34
CA THR A 84 1.08 -4.46 -5.09
C THR A 84 1.98 -5.63 -4.71
N ILE A 85 2.11 -5.87 -3.41
CA ILE A 85 2.81 -7.04 -2.88
C ILE A 85 1.78 -7.98 -2.26
N ALA A 86 1.90 -9.26 -2.60
CA ALA A 86 1.14 -10.36 -1.99
C ALA A 86 2.06 -11.58 -1.86
N ASP A 87 1.50 -12.69 -1.34
CA ASP A 87 2.23 -13.94 -1.21
C ASP A 87 2.84 -14.36 -2.55
N GLY A 88 4.16 -14.42 -2.57
CA GLY A 88 4.95 -14.90 -3.71
C GLY A 88 5.46 -13.83 -4.68
N GLY A 89 5.14 -12.53 -4.56
CA GLY A 89 5.76 -11.55 -5.45
C GLY A 89 5.06 -10.20 -5.62
N PHE A 90 5.45 -9.52 -6.70
CA PHE A 90 4.90 -8.23 -7.12
C PHE A 90 3.82 -8.45 -8.16
N TYR A 91 2.74 -7.68 -8.06
CA TYR A 91 1.58 -7.75 -8.95
C TYR A 91 1.23 -6.37 -9.48
N ASP A 92 0.62 -6.32 -10.66
CA ASP A 92 0.12 -5.09 -11.28
C ASP A 92 1.19 -3.99 -11.42
N LEU A 93 2.43 -4.39 -11.79
CA LEU A 93 3.55 -3.48 -11.93
C LEU A 93 3.30 -2.45 -13.04
N GLU A 94 3.32 -1.18 -12.65
CA GLU A 94 3.23 -0.01 -13.51
C GLU A 94 4.53 0.78 -13.41
N VAL A 95 5.13 1.11 -14.54
CA VAL A 95 6.32 1.96 -14.63
C VAL A 95 5.91 3.34 -15.09
N LEU A 96 6.29 4.36 -14.34
CA LEU A 96 6.03 5.76 -14.62
C LEU A 96 7.34 6.49 -14.93
N ASP A 97 7.23 7.64 -15.57
CA ASP A 97 8.37 8.53 -15.79
C ASP A 97 9.05 8.88 -14.45
N TRP A 98 10.34 9.15 -14.53
CA TRP A 98 11.14 9.57 -13.38
C TRP A 98 10.55 10.83 -12.73
N ALA A 99 10.46 10.83 -11.41
CA ALA A 99 10.22 12.00 -10.59
C ALA A 99 10.97 11.83 -9.26
N SER A 100 11.46 12.92 -8.70
CA SER A 100 12.17 12.85 -7.43
C SER A 100 11.28 12.32 -6.31
N MET A 101 11.76 11.29 -5.61
CA MET A 101 11.10 10.73 -4.44
C MET A 101 11.20 11.65 -3.20
N GLY A 102 12.04 12.67 -3.24
CA GLY A 102 12.12 13.73 -2.22
C GLY A 102 11.07 14.83 -2.39
N GLU A 103 10.39 14.89 -3.54
CA GLU A 103 9.42 15.93 -3.84
C GLU A 103 8.04 15.65 -3.23
N GLN A 104 7.45 16.69 -2.63
CA GLN A 104 6.11 16.59 -2.03
C GLN A 104 5.06 16.11 -3.03
N GLN A 105 5.12 16.57 -4.28
CA GLN A 105 4.12 16.23 -5.29
C GLN A 105 4.16 14.75 -5.64
N THR A 106 5.33 14.14 -5.71
CA THR A 106 5.51 12.70 -5.97
C THR A 106 4.82 11.85 -4.90
N LEU A 107 4.98 12.23 -3.62
CA LEU A 107 4.28 11.57 -2.52
C LEU A 107 2.76 11.77 -2.61
N VAL A 108 2.31 13.00 -2.88
CA VAL A 108 0.87 13.31 -3.01
C VAL A 108 0.23 12.49 -4.13
N ASP A 109 0.90 12.35 -5.28
CA ASP A 109 0.38 11.59 -6.42
C ASP A 109 0.36 10.07 -6.13
N PHE A 110 1.33 9.56 -5.38
CA PHE A 110 1.29 8.19 -4.87
C PHE A 110 0.10 7.97 -3.92
N LEU A 111 -0.10 8.87 -2.95
CA LEU A 111 -1.21 8.75 -2.00
C LEU A 111 -2.58 8.77 -2.71
N LYS A 112 -2.75 9.66 -3.69
CA LYS A 112 -3.98 9.71 -4.50
C LYS A 112 -4.21 8.43 -5.30
N TRP A 113 -3.14 7.91 -5.93
CA TRP A 113 -3.19 6.65 -6.65
C TRP A 113 -3.56 5.50 -5.72
N GLY A 114 -2.89 5.38 -4.58
CA GLY A 114 -3.13 4.31 -3.63
C GLY A 114 -4.55 4.29 -3.08
N VAL A 115 -5.07 5.47 -2.65
CA VAL A 115 -6.45 5.58 -2.15
C VAL A 115 -7.48 5.30 -3.24
N SER A 116 -7.22 5.71 -4.49
CA SER A 116 -8.18 5.55 -5.59
C SER A 116 -8.23 4.12 -6.12
N ASN A 117 -7.07 3.42 -6.18
CA ASN A 117 -6.99 2.09 -6.75
C ASN A 117 -7.15 0.97 -5.70
N HIS A 118 -6.85 1.27 -4.44
CA HIS A 118 -6.92 0.31 -3.33
C HIS A 118 -7.76 0.89 -2.17
N PRO A 119 -9.09 1.10 -2.39
CA PRO A 119 -9.98 1.64 -1.37
C PRO A 119 -10.09 0.68 -0.18
N ALA A 120 -10.01 1.23 1.05
CA ALA A 120 -10.07 0.47 2.29
C ALA A 120 -10.68 1.32 3.42
N ASP A 121 -11.06 0.68 4.53
CA ASP A 121 -11.58 1.37 5.71
C ASP A 121 -10.49 2.15 6.45
N ARG A 122 -9.23 1.70 6.31
CA ARG A 122 -8.05 2.28 6.96
C ARG A 122 -6.88 2.34 6.00
N TYR A 123 -6.02 3.33 6.24
CA TYR A 123 -4.77 3.49 5.50
C TYR A 123 -3.61 3.62 6.48
N MET A 124 -2.49 2.97 6.15
CA MET A 124 -1.22 3.13 6.82
C MET A 124 -0.21 3.63 5.80
N LEU A 125 0.48 4.75 6.08
CA LEU A 125 1.59 5.22 5.26
C LEU A 125 2.91 4.85 5.94
N VAL A 126 3.79 4.24 5.17
CA VAL A 126 5.18 3.97 5.55
C VAL A 126 6.10 4.75 4.59
N LEU A 127 6.93 5.62 5.14
CA LEU A 127 7.99 6.31 4.42
C LEU A 127 9.29 5.57 4.70
N TRP A 128 9.89 5.00 3.65
CA TRP A 128 11.06 4.14 3.75
C TRP A 128 12.27 4.81 3.09
N ASN A 129 13.30 5.06 3.83
CA ASN A 129 14.64 5.52 3.48
C ASN A 129 15.46 5.61 4.78
N HIS A 130 16.67 6.20 4.78
CA HIS A 130 17.52 6.39 5.98
C HIS A 130 16.79 7.02 7.18
N GLY A 131 15.89 7.99 6.93
CA GLY A 131 15.19 8.70 7.99
C GLY A 131 16.07 9.68 8.75
N GLY A 132 15.99 10.98 8.43
CA GLY A 132 16.76 12.05 9.12
C GLY A 132 16.01 12.69 10.29
N GLY A 133 14.82 12.21 10.63
CA GLY A 133 13.98 12.81 11.65
C GLY A 133 13.40 14.17 11.24
N ALA A 134 12.84 14.91 12.21
CA ALA A 134 12.13 16.17 11.95
C ALA A 134 13.03 17.29 11.39
N ALA A 135 14.35 17.22 11.61
CA ALA A 135 15.27 18.25 11.18
C ALA A 135 15.80 18.05 9.75
N SER A 136 15.87 16.78 9.29
CA SER A 136 16.50 16.43 8.03
C SER A 136 15.58 15.69 7.08
N GLY A 137 14.30 15.48 7.46
CA GLY A 137 13.32 14.77 6.64
C GLY A 137 13.42 13.24 6.75
N VAL A 138 12.63 12.54 5.95
CA VAL A 138 12.56 11.06 5.98
C VAL A 138 13.10 10.46 4.69
N CYS A 139 12.67 10.95 3.53
CA CYS A 139 13.11 10.48 2.22
C CYS A 139 13.98 11.56 1.56
N PHE A 140 15.21 11.18 1.24
CA PHE A 140 16.12 11.97 0.42
C PHE A 140 16.34 11.25 -0.89
N ASP A 141 16.09 11.93 -1.99
CA ASP A 141 16.39 11.41 -3.32
C ASP A 141 17.72 12.00 -3.78
N GLU A 142 18.80 11.26 -3.52
CA GLU A 142 20.16 11.67 -3.87
C GLU A 142 20.41 11.63 -5.38
N THR A 143 19.50 11.07 -6.15
CA THR A 143 19.56 11.06 -7.62
C THR A 143 18.95 12.32 -8.23
N ALA A 144 18.19 13.09 -7.45
CA ALA A 144 17.68 14.38 -7.87
C ALA A 144 18.81 15.41 -7.77
N ASP A 145 19.10 16.10 -8.89
CA ASP A 145 20.02 17.23 -8.88
C ASP A 145 19.50 18.33 -7.93
N TYR A 146 20.25 18.62 -6.89
CA TYR A 146 19.95 19.68 -5.93
C TYR A 146 20.19 21.11 -6.47
N ASP A 147 20.45 21.25 -7.78
CA ASP A 147 20.71 22.52 -8.47
C ASP A 147 19.43 23.11 -9.09
N SER A 148 18.44 23.43 -8.23
CA SER A 148 17.35 24.30 -8.69
C SER A 148 16.79 25.14 -7.53
#